data_3b66b8eda900b35c93802d9b1addeaef
#
_entry.id   3b66b8eda900b35c93802d9b1addeaef
#
_cell.length_a   1.000
_cell.length_b   1.000
_cell.length_c   1.000
_cell.angle_alpha   90.00
_cell.angle_beta   90.00
_cell.angle_gamma   90.00
#
_symmetry.space_group_name_H-M   'P 1'
#
loop_
_entity.id
_entity.type
_entity.pdbx_description
1 polymer ?
#
loop_
_entity_poly.entity_id
_entity_poly.type
_entity_poly.pdbx_seq_one_letter_code
_entity_poly.pdbx_strand_id
1 'polypeptide(L)'
;VAENIAFPLEILGKSKAEIKERVEELAKLVGLEDRLHAYPSQLSGGQKQRVGIARALAGNPSILLCDEATSALDPETTAEVLNLIKEIHNKTNITVVLITHEMNVIKTICTKVAVIDGGTIAENGLVSEVFYHPTQEVTKKFLAQTSFASEFEERENIEEWKKVFTDGIIIKFTFDNNTSKKPILSTLIKEIDFDFNIINGHIDKTANANIGTLFVQLIGSKENTDKVIARLNELGILTEVL
;
A
#
# COMPACT_ATOMS: atom_id res chain seq x y z
N VAL A 1 13.83 -11.31 26.76
CA VAL A 1 14.05 -10.59 25.47
C VAL A 1 15.51 -10.75 25.04
N ALA A 2 16.48 -10.35 25.86
CA ALA A 2 17.90 -10.41 25.51
C ALA A 2 18.34 -11.78 25.00
N GLU A 3 17.99 -12.87 25.69
CA GLU A 3 18.32 -14.25 25.29
C GLU A 3 17.75 -14.62 23.90
N ASN A 4 16.53 -14.15 23.58
CA ASN A 4 15.93 -14.38 22.26
C ASN A 4 16.72 -13.71 21.15
N ILE A 5 17.18 -12.48 21.37
CA ILE A 5 17.98 -11.73 20.38
C ILE A 5 19.40 -12.33 20.31
N ALA A 6 19.95 -12.79 21.43
CA ALA A 6 21.29 -13.39 21.52
C ALA A 6 21.38 -14.75 20.81
N PHE A 7 20.31 -15.52 20.80
CA PHE A 7 20.31 -16.92 20.36
C PHE A 7 20.94 -17.15 18.96
N PRO A 8 20.63 -16.39 17.91
CA PRO A 8 21.30 -16.57 16.61
C PRO A 8 22.81 -16.30 16.67
N LEU A 9 23.23 -15.35 17.52
CA LEU A 9 24.65 -14.98 17.66
C LEU A 9 25.44 -16.06 18.39
N GLU A 10 24.82 -16.75 19.36
CA GLU A 10 25.39 -17.90 20.04
C GLU A 10 25.63 -19.06 19.06
N ILE A 11 24.64 -19.33 18.17
CA ILE A 11 24.80 -20.35 17.12
C ILE A 11 25.95 -19.97 16.17
N LEU A 12 26.12 -18.67 15.89
CA LEU A 12 27.22 -18.18 15.05
C LEU A 12 28.59 -18.17 15.78
N GLY A 13 28.65 -18.63 17.02
CA GLY A 13 29.88 -18.70 17.81
C GLY A 13 30.49 -17.35 18.20
N LYS A 14 29.68 -16.31 18.31
CA LYS A 14 30.11 -14.97 18.71
C LYS A 14 30.55 -14.95 20.18
N SER A 15 31.49 -14.11 20.50
CA SER A 15 31.93 -13.90 21.88
C SER A 15 30.83 -13.22 22.73
N LYS A 16 30.87 -13.43 24.05
CA LYS A 16 29.90 -12.80 24.98
C LYS A 16 29.88 -11.27 24.87
N ALA A 17 31.02 -10.64 24.59
CA ALA A 17 31.11 -9.20 24.43
C ALA A 17 30.40 -8.74 23.15
N GLU A 18 30.65 -9.38 22.01
CA GLU A 18 29.98 -9.09 20.73
C GLU A 18 28.46 -9.31 20.86
N ILE A 19 28.04 -10.40 21.52
CA ILE A 19 26.62 -10.71 21.73
C ILE A 19 25.95 -9.61 22.53
N LYS A 20 26.57 -9.20 23.64
CA LYS A 20 26.02 -8.14 24.51
C LYS A 20 25.83 -6.82 23.73
N GLU A 21 26.89 -6.37 23.06
CA GLU A 21 26.86 -5.14 22.26
C GLU A 21 25.77 -5.17 21.19
N ARG A 22 25.70 -6.29 20.43
CA ARG A 22 24.70 -6.43 19.35
C ARG A 22 23.27 -6.54 19.88
N VAL A 23 23.05 -7.18 21.01
CA VAL A 23 21.72 -7.26 21.67
C VAL A 23 21.27 -5.87 22.11
N GLU A 24 22.14 -5.08 22.73
CA GLU A 24 21.82 -3.69 23.15
C GLU A 24 21.51 -2.79 21.94
N GLU A 25 22.30 -2.89 20.87
CA GLU A 25 22.06 -2.16 19.61
C GLU A 25 20.69 -2.51 19.01
N LEU A 26 20.38 -3.80 18.89
CA LEU A 26 19.13 -4.25 18.29
C LEU A 26 17.91 -3.94 19.17
N ALA A 27 18.05 -4.06 20.50
CA ALA A 27 16.99 -3.68 21.41
C ALA A 27 16.64 -2.19 21.28
N LYS A 28 17.66 -1.34 21.14
CA LYS A 28 17.47 0.09 20.87
C LYS A 28 16.84 0.35 19.50
N LEU A 29 17.26 -0.40 18.47
CA LEU A 29 16.70 -0.28 17.11
C LEU A 29 15.19 -0.55 17.09
N VAL A 30 14.72 -1.52 17.88
CA VAL A 30 13.30 -1.91 17.94
C VAL A 30 12.53 -1.26 19.11
N GLY A 31 13.17 -0.36 19.90
CA GLY A 31 12.54 0.36 21.01
C GLY A 31 12.17 -0.55 22.19
N LEU A 32 13.06 -1.48 22.55
CA LEU A 32 12.88 -2.43 23.65
C LEU A 32 14.05 -2.46 24.64
N GLU A 33 14.84 -1.42 24.72
CA GLU A 33 15.99 -1.32 25.61
C GLU A 33 15.60 -1.51 27.10
N ASP A 34 14.44 -0.99 27.50
CA ASP A 34 13.92 -1.12 28.86
C ASP A 34 13.28 -2.51 29.15
N ARG A 35 13.21 -3.38 28.14
CA ARG A 35 12.56 -4.68 28.21
C ARG A 35 13.51 -5.87 28.05
N LEU A 36 14.82 -5.65 28.04
CA LEU A 36 15.83 -6.70 27.83
C LEU A 36 15.67 -7.90 28.79
N HIS A 37 15.24 -7.66 30.03
CA HIS A 37 15.03 -8.70 31.04
C HIS A 37 13.61 -9.26 31.09
N ALA A 38 12.69 -8.74 30.26
CA ALA A 38 11.29 -9.19 30.23
C ALA A 38 11.15 -10.58 29.62
N TYR A 39 10.21 -11.36 30.15
CA TYR A 39 9.78 -12.63 29.58
C TYR A 39 8.70 -12.42 28.52
N PRO A 40 8.52 -13.36 27.57
CA PRO A 40 7.50 -13.25 26.53
C PRO A 40 6.07 -13.01 27.06
N SER A 41 5.73 -13.56 28.21
CA SER A 41 4.43 -13.38 28.87
C SER A 41 4.17 -11.95 29.37
N GLN A 42 5.21 -11.13 29.48
CA GLN A 42 5.16 -9.75 29.95
C GLN A 42 5.12 -8.75 28.79
N LEU A 43 5.10 -9.23 27.54
CA LEU A 43 5.14 -8.41 26.34
C LEU A 43 3.79 -8.39 25.63
N SER A 44 3.42 -7.22 25.06
CA SER A 44 2.30 -7.12 24.12
C SER A 44 2.59 -7.87 22.81
N GLY A 45 1.56 -8.06 21.97
CA GLY A 45 1.71 -8.67 20.66
C GLY A 45 2.75 -7.95 19.79
N GLY A 46 2.66 -6.62 19.69
CA GLY A 46 3.60 -5.80 18.94
C GLY A 46 5.03 -5.86 19.51
N GLN A 47 5.18 -5.88 20.83
CA GLN A 47 6.50 -6.05 21.45
C GLN A 47 7.12 -7.42 21.15
N LYS A 48 6.32 -8.49 21.16
CA LYS A 48 6.77 -9.83 20.73
C LYS A 48 7.23 -9.82 19.28
N GLN A 49 6.48 -9.14 18.41
CA GLN A 49 6.85 -8.99 16.99
C GLN A 49 8.16 -8.23 16.83
N ARG A 50 8.35 -7.13 17.57
CA ARG A 50 9.61 -6.37 17.58
C ARG A 50 10.80 -7.21 18.06
N VAL A 51 10.61 -8.09 19.06
CA VAL A 51 11.64 -9.09 19.46
C VAL A 51 11.95 -10.06 18.33
N GLY A 52 10.93 -10.53 17.60
CA GLY A 52 11.11 -11.40 16.44
C GLY A 52 11.94 -10.75 15.34
N ILE A 53 11.65 -9.47 15.04
CA ILE A 53 12.42 -8.67 14.07
C ILE A 53 13.88 -8.51 14.54
N ALA A 54 14.11 -8.10 15.79
CA ALA A 54 15.46 -7.95 16.35
C ALA A 54 16.26 -9.27 16.27
N ARG A 55 15.63 -10.39 16.63
CA ARG A 55 16.23 -11.72 16.52
C ARG A 55 16.60 -12.08 15.08
N ALA A 56 15.73 -11.79 14.11
CA ALA A 56 16.01 -12.04 12.70
C ALA A 56 17.17 -11.19 12.18
N LEU A 57 17.35 -9.98 12.69
CA LEU A 57 18.42 -9.06 12.32
C LEU A 57 19.76 -9.35 13.02
N ALA A 58 19.79 -10.21 14.05
CA ALA A 58 20.96 -10.44 14.88
C ALA A 58 22.19 -10.86 14.07
N GLY A 59 22.00 -11.79 13.12
CA GLY A 59 23.06 -12.30 12.25
C GLY A 59 23.45 -11.41 11.08
N ASN A 60 22.95 -10.18 11.03
CA ASN A 60 23.25 -9.22 9.96
C ASN A 60 22.85 -9.74 8.56
N PRO A 61 21.59 -10.21 8.37
CA PRO A 61 21.17 -10.81 7.10
C PRO A 61 21.06 -9.76 5.99
N SER A 62 21.17 -10.21 4.73
CA SER A 62 20.89 -9.36 3.56
C SER A 62 19.41 -9.31 3.19
N ILE A 63 18.61 -10.27 3.68
CA ILE A 63 17.18 -10.38 3.41
C ILE A 63 16.45 -10.63 4.73
N LEU A 64 15.40 -9.87 4.99
CA LEU A 64 14.45 -10.07 6.09
C LEU A 64 13.15 -10.64 5.53
N LEU A 65 12.78 -11.85 5.97
CA LEU A 65 11.51 -12.50 5.62
C LEU A 65 10.50 -12.27 6.74
N CYS A 66 9.36 -11.70 6.39
CA CYS A 66 8.25 -11.42 7.31
C CYS A 66 7.02 -12.18 6.81
N ASP A 67 6.68 -13.25 7.48
CA ASP A 67 5.50 -14.05 7.18
C ASP A 67 4.37 -13.64 8.13
N GLU A 68 3.29 -13.07 7.56
CA GLU A 68 2.13 -12.57 8.30
C GLU A 68 2.47 -11.76 9.57
N ALA A 69 3.46 -10.88 9.46
CA ALA A 69 4.04 -10.16 10.60
C ALA A 69 3.05 -9.28 11.37
N THR A 70 1.87 -9.01 10.81
CA THR A 70 0.85 -8.10 11.36
C THR A 70 -0.52 -8.73 11.57
N SER A 71 -0.75 -9.96 11.13
CA SER A 71 -2.08 -10.61 11.09
C SER A 71 -2.79 -10.76 12.45
N ALA A 72 -2.04 -10.76 13.55
CA ALA A 72 -2.57 -10.90 14.92
C ALA A 72 -2.51 -9.59 15.73
N LEU A 73 -2.28 -8.45 15.08
CA LEU A 73 -2.12 -7.15 15.73
C LEU A 73 -3.32 -6.25 15.44
N ASP A 74 -3.59 -5.33 16.36
CA ASP A 74 -4.55 -4.25 16.11
C ASP A 74 -3.98 -3.24 15.07
N PRO A 75 -4.83 -2.41 14.44
CA PRO A 75 -4.39 -1.51 13.36
C PRO A 75 -3.30 -0.50 13.77
N GLU A 76 -3.33 -0.01 15.00
CA GLU A 76 -2.34 0.95 15.50
C GLU A 76 -0.97 0.27 15.66
N THR A 77 -0.95 -0.88 16.33
CA THR A 77 0.26 -1.70 16.49
C THR A 77 0.81 -2.18 15.15
N THR A 78 -0.08 -2.54 14.21
CA THR A 78 0.30 -2.88 12.82
C THR A 78 1.07 -1.73 12.17
N ALA A 79 0.54 -0.51 12.23
CA ALA A 79 1.19 0.67 11.66
C ALA A 79 2.58 0.93 12.29
N GLU A 80 2.71 0.74 13.60
CA GLU A 80 4.00 0.88 14.29
C GLU A 80 5.04 -0.15 13.82
N VAL A 81 4.65 -1.43 13.69
CA VAL A 81 5.55 -2.50 13.23
C VAL A 81 5.97 -2.28 11.78
N LEU A 82 5.04 -1.86 10.90
CA LEU A 82 5.35 -1.55 9.51
C LEU A 82 6.29 -0.34 9.37
N ASN A 83 6.09 0.70 10.17
CA ASN A 83 6.98 1.85 10.22
C ASN A 83 8.38 1.43 10.68
N LEU A 84 8.49 0.59 11.69
CA LEU A 84 9.76 0.04 12.15
C LEU A 84 10.49 -0.73 11.03
N ILE A 85 9.78 -1.61 10.30
CA ILE A 85 10.35 -2.36 9.17
C ILE A 85 10.86 -1.39 8.10
N LYS A 86 10.10 -0.34 7.78
CA LYS A 86 10.50 0.70 6.83
C LYS A 86 11.74 1.47 7.29
N GLU A 87 11.82 1.82 8.56
CA GLU A 87 13.01 2.47 9.14
C GLU A 87 14.24 1.56 9.07
N ILE A 88 14.09 0.27 9.39
CA ILE A 88 15.17 -0.71 9.30
C ILE A 88 15.66 -0.80 7.86
N HIS A 89 14.76 -0.95 6.89
CA HIS A 89 15.12 -0.97 5.48
C HIS A 89 15.91 0.28 5.08
N ASN A 90 15.43 1.47 5.43
CA ASN A 90 16.07 2.73 5.09
C ASN A 90 17.46 2.91 5.74
N LYS A 91 17.65 2.43 6.97
CA LYS A 91 18.92 2.54 7.71
C LYS A 91 19.95 1.51 7.28
N THR A 92 19.52 0.30 6.93
CA THR A 92 20.43 -0.85 6.71
C THR A 92 20.50 -1.29 5.26
N ASN A 93 19.62 -0.79 4.41
CA ASN A 93 19.46 -1.17 3.00
C ASN A 93 19.19 -2.67 2.81
N ILE A 94 18.61 -3.34 3.83
CA ILE A 94 18.23 -4.76 3.80
C ILE A 94 17.05 -4.96 2.85
N THR A 95 17.06 -6.04 2.08
CA THR A 95 15.88 -6.43 1.31
C THR A 95 14.82 -7.01 2.24
N VAL A 96 13.60 -6.47 2.20
CA VAL A 96 12.48 -6.99 2.99
C VAL A 96 11.50 -7.71 2.06
N VAL A 97 11.14 -8.93 2.40
CA VAL A 97 10.10 -9.72 1.74
C VAL A 97 8.96 -9.92 2.74
N LEU A 98 7.80 -9.37 2.42
CA LEU A 98 6.58 -9.50 3.23
C LEU A 98 5.64 -10.51 2.57
N ILE A 99 5.14 -11.46 3.35
CA ILE A 99 4.04 -12.34 2.96
C ILE A 99 2.82 -11.89 3.75
N THR A 100 1.79 -11.49 3.05
CA THR A 100 0.54 -11.00 3.65
C THR A 100 -0.62 -11.10 2.68
N HIS A 101 -1.82 -11.22 3.20
CA HIS A 101 -3.07 -11.06 2.47
C HIS A 101 -3.70 -9.67 2.67
N GLU A 102 -3.05 -8.80 3.43
CA GLU A 102 -3.52 -7.43 3.72
C GLU A 102 -3.09 -6.45 2.64
N MET A 103 -3.98 -6.08 1.72
CA MET A 103 -3.67 -5.18 0.60
C MET A 103 -3.20 -3.79 1.07
N ASN A 104 -3.73 -3.29 2.18
CA ASN A 104 -3.30 -2.01 2.75
C ASN A 104 -1.82 -2.02 3.18
N VAL A 105 -1.34 -3.15 3.70
CA VAL A 105 0.07 -3.34 4.04
C VAL A 105 0.93 -3.24 2.79
N ILE A 106 0.54 -3.95 1.72
CA ILE A 106 1.27 -3.92 0.44
C ILE A 106 1.30 -2.51 -0.13
N LYS A 107 0.17 -1.82 -0.20
CA LYS A 107 0.08 -0.44 -0.70
C LYS A 107 0.97 0.53 0.07
N THR A 108 1.03 0.38 1.40
CA THR A 108 1.69 1.35 2.29
C THR A 108 3.22 1.27 2.25
N ILE A 109 3.80 0.07 2.22
CA ILE A 109 5.24 -0.09 2.40
C ILE A 109 5.97 -0.83 1.29
N CYS A 110 5.26 -1.60 0.43
CA CYS A 110 5.91 -2.37 -0.62
C CYS A 110 6.14 -1.54 -1.88
N THR A 111 7.28 -1.77 -2.54
CA THR A 111 7.61 -1.19 -3.84
C THR A 111 7.20 -2.10 -4.98
N LYS A 112 7.33 -3.41 -4.78
CA LYS A 112 6.97 -4.47 -5.72
C LYS A 112 6.07 -5.48 -5.04
N VAL A 113 5.27 -6.17 -5.83
CA VAL A 113 4.39 -7.24 -5.39
C VAL A 113 4.52 -8.43 -6.33
N ALA A 114 4.35 -9.62 -5.78
CA ALA A 114 4.16 -10.86 -6.52
C ALA A 114 2.90 -11.54 -6.00
N VAL A 115 1.96 -11.82 -6.88
CA VAL A 115 0.73 -12.56 -6.58
C VAL A 115 0.99 -14.04 -6.82
N ILE A 116 0.76 -14.86 -5.78
CA ILE A 116 0.97 -16.30 -5.84
C ILE A 116 -0.39 -16.99 -5.93
N ASP A 117 -0.53 -17.88 -6.90
CA ASP A 117 -1.71 -18.73 -7.07
C ASP A 117 -1.26 -20.14 -7.47
N GLY A 118 -1.87 -21.17 -6.85
CA GLY A 118 -1.55 -22.57 -7.13
C GLY A 118 -0.06 -22.94 -7.00
N GLY A 119 0.69 -22.23 -6.12
CA GLY A 119 2.14 -22.47 -5.91
C GLY A 119 3.06 -21.83 -6.97
N THR A 120 2.51 -21.01 -7.87
CA THR A 120 3.27 -20.28 -8.90
C THR A 120 3.04 -18.77 -8.80
N ILE A 121 3.99 -17.98 -9.31
CA ILE A 121 3.80 -16.53 -9.42
C ILE A 121 2.90 -16.27 -10.63
N ALA A 122 1.67 -15.84 -10.37
CA ALA A 122 0.70 -15.51 -11.40
C ALA A 122 0.97 -14.13 -12.02
N GLU A 123 1.34 -13.15 -11.19
CA GLU A 123 1.64 -11.80 -11.63
C GLU A 123 2.67 -11.16 -10.71
N ASN A 124 3.56 -10.31 -11.25
CA ASN A 124 4.50 -9.53 -10.46
C ASN A 124 4.83 -8.20 -11.16
N GLY A 125 5.18 -7.20 -10.37
CA GLY A 125 5.52 -5.88 -10.88
C GLY A 125 5.62 -4.83 -9.78
N LEU A 126 5.61 -3.57 -10.18
CA LEU A 126 5.44 -2.48 -9.22
C LEU A 126 4.04 -2.54 -8.61
N VAL A 127 3.92 -2.18 -7.33
CA VAL A 127 2.62 -2.14 -6.65
C VAL A 127 1.63 -1.26 -7.42
N SER A 128 2.08 -0.10 -7.92
CA SER A 128 1.26 0.80 -8.74
C SER A 128 0.76 0.16 -10.04
N GLU A 129 1.55 -0.70 -10.68
CA GLU A 129 1.13 -1.37 -11.92
C GLU A 129 0.14 -2.49 -11.65
N VAL A 130 0.51 -3.43 -10.75
CA VAL A 130 -0.29 -4.62 -10.46
C VAL A 130 -1.64 -4.26 -9.81
N PHE A 131 -1.69 -3.22 -8.98
CA PHE A 131 -2.93 -2.83 -8.29
C PHE A 131 -3.89 -2.03 -9.17
N TYR A 132 -3.37 -1.21 -10.09
CA TYR A 132 -4.23 -0.34 -10.91
C TYR A 132 -4.42 -0.85 -12.34
N HIS A 133 -3.55 -1.75 -12.79
CA HIS A 133 -3.62 -2.37 -14.13
C HIS A 133 -3.40 -3.88 -14.05
N PRO A 134 -4.17 -4.62 -13.22
CA PRO A 134 -4.01 -6.06 -13.09
C PRO A 134 -4.32 -6.75 -14.40
N THR A 135 -3.40 -7.62 -14.84
CA THR A 135 -3.55 -8.37 -16.09
C THR A 135 -4.16 -9.76 -15.86
N GLN A 136 -3.90 -10.35 -14.68
CA GLN A 136 -4.34 -11.70 -14.36
C GLN A 136 -5.69 -11.71 -13.64
N GLU A 137 -6.55 -12.66 -13.99
CA GLU A 137 -7.89 -12.80 -13.38
C GLU A 137 -7.83 -13.10 -11.87
N VAL A 138 -6.81 -13.85 -11.41
CA VAL A 138 -6.61 -14.09 -9.99
C VAL A 138 -6.26 -12.81 -9.23
N THR A 139 -5.43 -11.95 -9.82
CA THR A 139 -5.09 -10.63 -9.24
C THR A 139 -6.34 -9.75 -9.15
N LYS A 140 -7.13 -9.68 -10.22
CA LYS A 140 -8.39 -8.92 -10.23
C LYS A 140 -9.34 -9.40 -9.14
N LYS A 141 -9.53 -10.72 -9.00
CA LYS A 141 -10.36 -11.31 -7.94
C LYS A 141 -9.84 -11.00 -6.55
N PHE A 142 -8.51 -11.05 -6.36
CA PHE A 142 -7.89 -10.77 -5.07
C PHE A 142 -8.05 -9.30 -4.67
N LEU A 143 -7.85 -8.39 -5.61
CA LEU A 143 -8.08 -6.97 -5.40
C LEU A 143 -9.56 -6.66 -5.18
N ALA A 144 -10.46 -7.28 -5.94
CA ALA A 144 -11.90 -7.13 -5.76
C ALA A 144 -12.38 -7.62 -4.38
N GLN A 145 -11.82 -8.69 -3.82
CA GLN A 145 -12.18 -9.16 -2.47
C GLN A 145 -11.82 -8.16 -1.36
N THR A 146 -10.75 -7.41 -1.54
CA THR A 146 -10.29 -6.39 -0.57
C THR A 146 -10.93 -5.03 -0.79
N SER A 147 -11.33 -4.74 -2.03
CA SER A 147 -12.11 -3.56 -2.44
C SER A 147 -13.62 -3.81 -2.39
N PHE A 148 -14.07 -5.03 -2.03
CA PHE A 148 -15.46 -5.44 -2.16
C PHE A 148 -16.44 -4.50 -1.45
N ALA A 149 -16.06 -3.97 -0.31
CA ALA A 149 -16.86 -2.93 0.35
C ALA A 149 -16.87 -1.64 -0.49
N SER A 150 -15.71 -1.21 -1.01
CA SER A 150 -15.61 0.03 -1.78
C SER A 150 -16.19 -0.09 -3.19
N GLU A 151 -16.00 -1.22 -3.89
CA GLU A 151 -16.63 -1.42 -5.22
C GLU A 151 -18.13 -1.67 -5.13
N PHE A 152 -18.61 -2.35 -4.10
CA PHE A 152 -20.04 -2.51 -3.87
C PHE A 152 -20.67 -1.18 -3.49
N GLU A 153 -20.04 -0.43 -2.58
CA GLU A 153 -20.42 0.94 -2.24
C GLU A 153 -20.30 1.88 -3.45
N GLU A 154 -19.25 1.75 -4.28
CA GLU A 154 -19.13 2.52 -5.52
C GLU A 154 -20.26 2.19 -6.51
N ARG A 155 -20.61 0.92 -6.70
CA ARG A 155 -21.73 0.52 -7.59
C ARG A 155 -23.08 0.98 -7.09
N GLU A 156 -23.36 0.85 -5.80
CA GLU A 156 -24.59 1.38 -5.22
C GLU A 156 -24.62 2.93 -5.33
N ASN A 157 -23.50 3.59 -5.05
CA ASN A 157 -23.38 5.03 -5.21
C ASN A 157 -23.54 5.48 -6.67
N ILE A 158 -22.99 4.75 -7.65
CA ILE A 158 -23.14 5.06 -9.08
C ILE A 158 -24.61 5.00 -9.50
N GLU A 159 -25.35 3.99 -9.07
CA GLU A 159 -26.78 3.87 -9.36
C GLU A 159 -27.61 4.99 -8.69
N GLU A 160 -27.22 5.42 -7.49
CA GLU A 160 -27.79 6.60 -6.85
C GLU A 160 -27.43 7.89 -7.58
N TRP A 161 -26.15 8.05 -7.97
CA TRP A 161 -25.69 9.23 -8.70
C TRP A 161 -26.40 9.38 -10.04
N LYS A 162 -26.62 8.29 -10.78
CA LYS A 162 -27.40 8.29 -12.03
C LYS A 162 -28.83 8.79 -11.84
N LYS A 163 -29.42 8.58 -10.67
CA LYS A 163 -30.77 9.09 -10.35
C LYS A 163 -30.77 10.57 -10.00
N VAL A 164 -29.68 11.07 -9.41
CA VAL A 164 -29.56 12.46 -8.96
C VAL A 164 -29.01 13.36 -10.07
N PHE A 165 -27.99 12.90 -10.78
CA PHE A 165 -27.28 13.62 -11.84
C PHE A 165 -27.78 13.15 -13.22
N THR A 166 -28.98 13.62 -13.60
CA THR A 166 -29.67 13.18 -14.83
C THR A 166 -29.19 13.87 -16.09
N ASP A 167 -28.55 15.04 -15.97
CA ASP A 167 -28.08 15.83 -17.11
C ASP A 167 -26.63 15.50 -17.44
N GLY A 168 -26.34 15.22 -18.72
CA GLY A 168 -24.99 14.89 -19.17
C GLY A 168 -24.55 13.45 -18.90
N ILE A 169 -23.26 13.21 -18.67
CA ILE A 169 -22.69 11.89 -18.43
C ILE A 169 -21.84 11.91 -17.17
N ILE A 170 -21.79 10.77 -16.46
CA ILE A 170 -20.89 10.56 -15.34
C ILE A 170 -19.66 9.83 -15.86
N ILE A 171 -18.49 10.36 -15.55
CA ILE A 171 -17.22 9.72 -15.87
C ILE A 171 -16.38 9.52 -14.61
N LYS A 172 -15.71 8.37 -14.58
CA LYS A 172 -14.62 8.11 -13.63
C LYS A 172 -13.31 8.35 -14.35
N PHE A 173 -12.41 9.11 -13.77
CA PHE A 173 -11.06 9.20 -14.28
C PHE A 173 -10.02 9.06 -13.19
N THR A 174 -8.95 8.36 -13.58
CA THR A 174 -7.85 8.01 -12.68
C THR A 174 -6.59 8.71 -13.15
N PHE A 175 -5.91 9.37 -12.23
CA PHE A 175 -4.69 10.11 -12.49
C PHE A 175 -3.57 9.69 -11.53
N ASP A 176 -2.34 9.71 -12.05
CA ASP A 176 -1.11 9.35 -11.36
C ASP A 176 -0.36 10.57 -10.81
N ASN A 177 0.83 10.35 -10.23
CA ASN A 177 1.71 11.40 -9.72
C ASN A 177 2.07 12.48 -10.75
N ASN A 178 2.12 12.16 -12.04
CA ASN A 178 2.55 13.09 -13.09
C ASN A 178 1.39 13.98 -13.54
N THR A 179 0.19 13.41 -13.56
CA THR A 179 -1.04 14.07 -13.99
C THR A 179 -1.73 14.80 -12.82
N SER A 180 -1.61 14.31 -11.59
CA SER A 180 -2.25 14.90 -10.39
C SER A 180 -1.77 16.33 -10.04
N LYS A 181 -0.59 16.73 -10.51
CA LYS A 181 -0.02 18.07 -10.27
C LYS A 181 -0.47 19.12 -11.28
N LYS A 182 -1.20 18.72 -12.31
CA LYS A 182 -1.66 19.63 -13.39
C LYS A 182 -3.09 20.09 -13.12
N PRO A 183 -3.44 21.35 -13.39
CA PRO A 183 -4.80 21.87 -13.22
C PRO A 183 -5.69 21.45 -14.39
N ILE A 184 -5.93 20.14 -14.55
CA ILE A 184 -6.50 19.53 -15.76
C ILE A 184 -7.90 20.06 -16.05
N LEU A 185 -8.83 19.98 -15.08
CA LEU A 185 -10.21 20.44 -15.29
C LEU A 185 -10.28 21.90 -15.66
N SER A 186 -9.53 22.76 -14.96
CA SER A 186 -9.52 24.20 -15.27
C SER A 186 -8.87 24.54 -16.60
N THR A 187 -8.02 23.67 -17.14
CA THR A 187 -7.48 23.82 -18.49
C THR A 187 -8.52 23.42 -19.53
N LEU A 188 -9.20 22.28 -19.32
CA LEU A 188 -10.21 21.78 -20.24
C LEU A 188 -11.39 22.75 -20.41
N ILE A 189 -11.87 23.39 -19.34
CA ILE A 189 -12.95 24.38 -19.41
C ILE A 189 -12.57 25.58 -20.28
N LYS A 190 -11.30 25.94 -20.33
CA LYS A 190 -10.84 27.06 -21.18
C LYS A 190 -10.74 26.69 -22.65
N GLU A 191 -10.62 25.41 -22.97
CA GLU A 191 -10.46 24.89 -24.33
C GLU A 191 -11.79 24.40 -24.93
N ILE A 192 -12.70 23.87 -24.10
CA ILE A 192 -13.94 23.21 -24.52
C ILE A 192 -15.08 23.79 -23.68
N ASP A 193 -16.20 24.06 -24.32
CA ASP A 193 -17.41 24.59 -23.68
C ASP A 193 -18.23 23.46 -23.04
N PHE A 194 -18.05 23.26 -21.74
CA PHE A 194 -18.78 22.29 -20.92
C PHE A 194 -18.79 22.73 -19.45
N ASP A 195 -19.79 22.30 -18.72
CA ASP A 195 -19.85 22.42 -17.28
C ASP A 195 -19.56 21.06 -16.62
N PHE A 196 -19.17 21.07 -15.34
CA PHE A 196 -18.96 19.86 -14.59
C PHE A 196 -19.31 20.01 -13.10
N ASN A 197 -19.74 18.90 -12.51
CA ASN A 197 -19.84 18.72 -11.07
C ASN A 197 -18.86 17.63 -10.61
N ILE A 198 -18.12 17.89 -9.53
CA ILE A 198 -17.36 16.85 -8.85
C ILE A 198 -18.31 16.12 -7.92
N ILE A 199 -18.56 14.85 -8.19
CA ILE A 199 -19.46 13.99 -7.40
C ILE A 199 -18.73 13.41 -6.21
N ASN A 200 -17.55 12.81 -6.45
CA ASN A 200 -16.71 12.18 -5.44
C ASN A 200 -15.25 12.18 -5.91
N GLY A 201 -14.33 12.02 -4.98
CA GLY A 201 -12.93 11.84 -5.32
C GLY A 201 -12.08 11.48 -4.11
N HIS A 202 -11.05 10.69 -4.37
CA HIS A 202 -10.08 10.30 -3.35
C HIS A 202 -8.69 10.18 -3.95
N ILE A 203 -7.69 10.21 -3.08
CA ILE A 203 -6.28 10.02 -3.44
C ILE A 203 -5.72 8.90 -2.59
N ASP A 204 -5.37 7.80 -3.24
CA ASP A 204 -4.64 6.69 -2.62
C ASP A 204 -3.15 6.99 -2.61
N LYS A 205 -2.56 6.93 -1.43
CA LYS A 205 -1.12 7.03 -1.26
C LYS A 205 -0.52 5.64 -1.21
N THR A 206 0.33 5.34 -2.18
CA THR A 206 1.18 4.14 -2.16
C THR A 206 2.62 4.51 -1.77
N ALA A 207 3.47 3.51 -1.50
CA ALA A 207 4.88 3.76 -1.16
C ALA A 207 5.61 4.59 -2.23
N ASN A 208 5.21 4.49 -3.51
CA ASN A 208 5.93 5.08 -4.65
C ASN A 208 5.08 6.04 -5.50
N ALA A 209 3.78 6.09 -5.32
CA ALA A 209 2.88 6.88 -6.15
C ALA A 209 1.66 7.36 -5.36
N ASN A 210 1.14 8.53 -5.75
CA ASN A 210 -0.21 8.94 -5.38
C ASN A 210 -1.09 8.71 -6.61
N ILE A 211 -2.19 7.99 -6.43
CA ILE A 211 -3.17 7.76 -7.48
C ILE A 211 -4.48 8.37 -7.02
N GLY A 212 -5.02 9.24 -7.84
CA GLY A 212 -6.30 9.87 -7.57
C GLY A 212 -7.38 9.31 -8.46
N THR A 213 -8.56 9.12 -7.90
CA THR A 213 -9.78 8.81 -8.62
C THR A 213 -10.76 9.95 -8.42
N LEU A 214 -11.40 10.38 -9.50
CA LEU A 214 -12.40 11.43 -9.46
C LEU A 214 -13.63 11.00 -10.26
N PHE A 215 -14.80 11.16 -9.68
CA PHE A 215 -16.09 10.95 -10.31
C PHE A 215 -16.69 12.32 -10.62
N VAL A 216 -16.96 12.56 -11.88
CA VAL A 216 -17.39 13.86 -12.39
C VAL A 216 -18.59 13.68 -13.31
N GLN A 217 -19.60 14.51 -13.12
CA GLN A 217 -20.65 14.72 -14.10
C GLN A 217 -20.14 15.74 -15.13
N LEU A 218 -20.14 15.38 -16.39
CA LEU A 218 -19.92 16.34 -17.50
C LEU A 218 -21.26 16.76 -18.09
N ILE A 219 -21.45 18.06 -18.19
CA ILE A 219 -22.67 18.67 -18.70
C ILE A 219 -22.30 19.48 -19.95
N GLY A 220 -22.91 19.14 -21.10
CA GLY A 220 -22.63 19.81 -22.36
C GLY A 220 -23.17 19.03 -23.55
N SER A 221 -22.90 19.50 -24.75
CA SER A 221 -23.25 18.75 -25.95
C SER A 221 -22.46 17.43 -26.03
N LYS A 222 -23.03 16.41 -26.65
CA LYS A 222 -22.34 15.13 -26.82
C LYS A 222 -20.97 15.33 -27.51
N GLU A 223 -20.88 16.22 -28.49
CA GLU A 223 -19.64 16.52 -29.17
C GLU A 223 -18.59 17.08 -28.20
N ASN A 224 -18.98 17.97 -27.29
CA ASN A 224 -18.06 18.56 -26.33
C ASN A 224 -17.63 17.56 -25.25
N THR A 225 -18.54 16.73 -24.73
CA THR A 225 -18.20 15.70 -23.75
C THR A 225 -17.27 14.63 -24.35
N ASP A 226 -17.49 14.24 -25.62
CA ASP A 226 -16.57 13.33 -26.35
C ASP A 226 -15.17 13.95 -26.55
N LYS A 227 -15.09 15.26 -26.85
CA LYS A 227 -13.81 15.99 -26.92
C LYS A 227 -13.10 16.04 -25.57
N VAL A 228 -13.82 16.23 -24.47
CA VAL A 228 -13.26 16.21 -23.11
C VAL A 228 -12.62 14.85 -22.81
N ILE A 229 -13.35 13.76 -23.08
CA ILE A 229 -12.85 12.38 -22.88
C ILE A 229 -11.61 12.12 -23.74
N ALA A 230 -11.65 12.48 -25.02
CA ALA A 230 -10.49 12.34 -25.93
C ALA A 230 -9.27 13.10 -25.39
N ARG A 231 -9.48 14.34 -24.93
CA ARG A 231 -8.40 15.18 -24.41
C ARG A 231 -7.81 14.66 -23.09
N LEU A 232 -8.64 14.11 -22.20
CA LEU A 232 -8.19 13.43 -20.98
C LEU A 232 -7.30 12.23 -21.33
N ASN A 233 -7.72 11.40 -22.28
CA ASN A 233 -6.95 10.24 -22.72
C ASN A 233 -5.59 10.64 -23.38
N GLU A 234 -5.56 11.70 -24.18
CA GLU A 234 -4.30 12.26 -24.72
C GLU A 234 -3.34 12.73 -23.62
N LEU A 235 -3.86 13.21 -22.50
CA LEU A 235 -3.08 13.60 -21.33
C LEU A 235 -2.62 12.41 -20.48
N GLY A 236 -2.95 11.18 -20.87
CA GLY A 236 -2.59 9.94 -20.16
C GLY A 236 -3.48 9.65 -18.96
N ILE A 237 -4.69 10.23 -18.92
CA ILE A 237 -5.68 10.00 -17.85
C ILE A 237 -6.62 8.91 -18.33
N LEU A 238 -6.73 7.84 -17.52
CA LEU A 238 -7.69 6.78 -17.82
C LEU A 238 -9.11 7.25 -17.51
N THR A 239 -10.00 7.10 -18.49
CA THR A 239 -11.39 7.50 -18.39
C THR A 239 -12.32 6.30 -18.57
N GLU A 240 -13.38 6.25 -17.76
CA GLU A 240 -14.45 5.28 -17.82
C GLU A 240 -15.78 6.03 -17.79
N VAL A 241 -16.64 5.82 -18.78
CA VAL A 241 -18.01 6.35 -18.78
C VAL A 241 -18.89 5.38 -18.01
N LEU A 242 -19.64 5.88 -17.03
CA LEU A 242 -20.42 5.06 -16.10
C LEU A 242 -21.89 4.97 -16.48
#